data_3e768a7c6821f2988da374cf0b4b620e
#
_entry.id   3e768a7c6821f2988da374cf0b4b620e
#
_cell.length_a   1.000
_cell.length_b   1.000
_cell.length_c   1.000
_cell.angle_alpha   90.00
_cell.angle_beta   90.00
_cell.angle_gamma   90.00
#
_symmetry.space_group_name_H-M   'P 1'
#
loop_
_entity.id
_entity.type
_entity.pdbx_description
1 polymer ?
#
loop_
_entity_poly.entity_id
_entity_poly.type
_entity_poly.pdbx_seq_one_letter_code
_entity_poly.pdbx_strand_id
1 'polypeptide(L)'
;EDPDLSVQVKDSVERMRFAAEKMQMLIEDILAYSKAGSMEKVFVMTDLNEILGNVISELRDTIEEKGATLHAGGLPSLEIIPFQVHQLFINLISNALKFVKADTRPDISITASIVEAAAIHSEKIAAGRYHAIAFRDNGIGFEAEYESRIFDIFQRLHPAHKYPGTGIGLAICKKIMENHQGFIGAKSVFGEGSVFTLYFPVA
;
A
#
# COMPACT_ATOMS: atom_id res chain seq x y z
N GLU A 1 15.77 -5.73 -47.05
CA GLU A 1 15.10 -5.48 -45.76
C GLU A 1 16.10 -4.72 -44.89
N ASP A 2 15.73 -3.51 -44.49
CA ASP A 2 16.57 -2.66 -43.65
C ASP A 2 16.48 -3.16 -42.19
N PRO A 3 17.56 -3.72 -41.62
CA PRO A 3 17.54 -4.27 -40.26
C PRO A 3 17.25 -3.20 -39.17
N ASP A 4 17.53 -1.94 -39.48
CA ASP A 4 17.33 -0.82 -38.58
C ASP A 4 15.82 -0.46 -38.44
N LEU A 5 15.06 -0.61 -39.54
CA LEU A 5 13.60 -0.40 -39.53
C LEU A 5 12.87 -1.42 -38.62
N SER A 6 13.37 -2.64 -38.54
CA SER A 6 12.80 -3.70 -37.70
C SER A 6 13.04 -3.43 -36.20
N VAL A 7 14.16 -2.82 -35.84
CA VAL A 7 14.50 -2.47 -34.45
C VAL A 7 13.65 -1.27 -33.98
N GLN A 8 13.52 -0.24 -34.83
CA GLN A 8 12.69 0.93 -34.51
C GLN A 8 11.20 0.58 -34.35
N VAL A 9 10.68 -0.32 -35.20
CA VAL A 9 9.30 -0.79 -35.09
C VAL A 9 9.11 -1.58 -33.81
N LYS A 10 10.02 -2.47 -33.43
CA LYS A 10 9.97 -3.21 -32.17
C LYS A 10 9.97 -2.26 -30.97
N ASP A 11 10.87 -1.28 -30.92
CA ASP A 11 10.93 -0.27 -29.85
C ASP A 11 9.63 0.54 -29.76
N SER A 12 9.05 0.92 -30.90
CA SER A 12 7.78 1.63 -30.95
C SER A 12 6.60 0.77 -30.42
N VAL A 13 6.56 -0.51 -30.79
CA VAL A 13 5.54 -1.45 -30.31
C VAL A 13 5.69 -1.66 -28.79
N GLU A 14 6.91 -1.82 -28.28
CA GLU A 14 7.16 -1.95 -26.84
C GLU A 14 6.72 -0.70 -26.07
N ARG A 15 6.98 0.50 -26.58
CA ARG A 15 6.51 1.76 -25.98
C ARG A 15 4.99 1.84 -25.98
N MET A 16 4.32 1.42 -27.06
CA MET A 16 2.85 1.39 -27.13
C MET A 16 2.29 0.38 -26.13
N ARG A 17 2.87 -0.81 -26.01
CA ARG A 17 2.48 -1.82 -25.04
C ARG A 17 2.59 -1.27 -23.60
N PHE A 18 3.74 -0.70 -23.27
CA PHE A 18 3.99 -0.10 -21.95
C PHE A 18 2.99 1.04 -21.65
N ALA A 19 2.66 1.87 -22.63
CA ALA A 19 1.67 2.93 -22.45
C ALA A 19 0.26 2.36 -22.22
N ALA A 20 -0.12 1.31 -22.96
CA ALA A 20 -1.41 0.63 -22.78
C ALA A 20 -1.53 -0.03 -21.39
N GLU A 21 -0.51 -0.77 -20.96
CA GLU A 21 -0.46 -1.37 -19.62
C GLU A 21 -0.57 -0.31 -18.52
N LYS A 22 0.11 0.83 -18.68
CA LYS A 22 0.00 1.95 -17.74
C LYS A 22 -1.40 2.55 -17.71
N MET A 23 -2.06 2.71 -18.87
CA MET A 23 -3.45 3.20 -18.91
C MET A 23 -4.41 2.21 -18.25
N GLN A 24 -4.24 0.92 -18.48
CA GLN A 24 -5.04 -0.12 -17.82
C GLN A 24 -4.91 -0.05 -16.30
N MET A 25 -3.68 -0.01 -15.77
CA MET A 25 -3.45 0.15 -14.32
C MET A 25 -4.10 1.42 -13.76
N LEU A 26 -4.04 2.54 -14.48
CA LEU A 26 -4.69 3.79 -14.05
C LEU A 26 -6.20 3.65 -13.98
N ILE A 27 -6.82 2.99 -14.96
CA ILE A 27 -8.27 2.75 -14.98
C ILE A 27 -8.68 1.85 -13.81
N GLU A 28 -7.95 0.77 -13.58
CA GLU A 28 -8.20 -0.16 -12.46
C GLU A 28 -8.08 0.54 -11.10
N ASP A 29 -7.05 1.36 -10.92
CA ASP A 29 -6.84 2.14 -9.68
C ASP A 29 -7.92 3.21 -9.47
N ILE A 30 -8.33 3.92 -10.54
CA ILE A 30 -9.43 4.90 -10.47
C ILE A 30 -10.75 4.21 -10.13
N LEU A 31 -11.02 3.05 -10.73
CA LEU A 31 -12.20 2.24 -10.40
C LEU A 31 -12.16 1.74 -8.96
N ALA A 32 -11.01 1.29 -8.46
CA ALA A 32 -10.83 0.89 -7.07
C ALA A 32 -11.06 2.06 -6.11
N TYR A 33 -10.51 3.23 -6.42
CA TYR A 33 -10.74 4.47 -5.65
C TYR A 33 -12.22 4.87 -5.63
N SER A 34 -12.89 4.84 -6.78
CA SER A 34 -14.31 5.15 -6.92
C SER A 34 -15.18 4.15 -6.16
N LYS A 35 -14.90 2.84 -6.29
CA LYS A 35 -15.60 1.77 -5.56
C LYS A 35 -15.43 1.93 -4.05
N ALA A 36 -14.24 2.26 -3.56
CA ALA A 36 -14.03 2.55 -2.15
C ALA A 36 -14.92 3.69 -1.65
N GLY A 37 -15.30 4.63 -2.52
CA GLY A 37 -16.20 5.74 -2.18
C GLY A 37 -17.70 5.44 -2.28
N SER A 38 -18.14 4.50 -3.13
CA SER A 38 -19.52 4.35 -3.57
C SER A 38 -20.21 3.03 -3.22
N MET A 39 -19.49 1.99 -2.80
CA MET A 39 -20.09 0.69 -2.46
C MET A 39 -20.85 0.74 -1.14
N GLU A 40 -21.91 -0.08 -1.02
CA GLU A 40 -22.62 -0.32 0.23
C GLU A 40 -21.62 -0.76 1.31
N LYS A 41 -21.59 -0.01 2.41
CA LYS A 41 -20.62 -0.21 3.50
C LYS A 41 -21.13 -1.30 4.45
N VAL A 42 -20.98 -2.55 4.06
CA VAL A 42 -21.32 -3.69 4.94
C VAL A 42 -20.13 -3.98 5.84
N PHE A 43 -20.24 -3.62 7.11
CA PHE A 43 -19.27 -3.95 8.13
C PHE A 43 -19.53 -5.34 8.68
N VAL A 44 -18.48 -6.13 8.84
CA VAL A 44 -18.53 -7.50 9.35
C VAL A 44 -17.36 -7.71 10.31
N MET A 45 -17.63 -8.36 11.45
CA MET A 45 -16.58 -8.81 12.36
C MET A 45 -15.67 -9.79 11.62
N THR A 46 -14.42 -9.41 11.39
CA THR A 46 -13.48 -10.15 10.53
C THR A 46 -12.14 -10.30 11.23
N ASP A 47 -11.58 -11.50 11.20
CA ASP A 47 -10.21 -11.76 11.66
C ASP A 47 -9.21 -11.21 10.62
N LEU A 48 -8.39 -10.24 11.03
CA LEU A 48 -7.38 -9.65 10.15
C LEU A 48 -6.26 -10.63 9.78
N ASN A 49 -6.08 -11.71 10.54
CA ASN A 49 -5.13 -12.76 10.17
C ASN A 49 -5.59 -13.55 8.93
N GLU A 50 -6.91 -13.75 8.75
CA GLU A 50 -7.47 -14.37 7.55
C GLU A 50 -7.25 -13.49 6.32
N ILE A 51 -7.51 -12.17 6.44
CA ILE A 51 -7.25 -11.23 5.36
C ILE A 51 -5.76 -11.23 4.99
N LEU A 52 -4.88 -11.17 5.98
CA LEU A 52 -3.43 -11.19 5.76
C LEU A 52 -2.99 -12.49 5.06
N GLY A 53 -3.52 -13.63 5.49
CA GLY A 53 -3.24 -14.93 4.87
C GLY A 53 -3.64 -14.98 3.38
N ASN A 54 -4.80 -14.41 3.04
CA ASN A 54 -5.27 -14.30 1.67
C ASN A 54 -4.35 -13.40 0.83
N VAL A 55 -3.96 -12.24 1.35
CA VAL A 55 -3.03 -11.31 0.68
C VAL A 55 -1.65 -11.93 0.47
N ILE A 56 -1.09 -12.63 1.46
CA ILE A 56 0.18 -13.36 1.32
C ILE A 56 0.08 -14.43 0.24
N SER A 57 -1.05 -15.15 0.17
CA SER A 57 -1.28 -16.15 -0.87
C SER A 57 -1.36 -15.55 -2.26
N GLU A 58 -1.97 -14.38 -2.42
CA GLU A 58 -2.08 -13.66 -3.68
C GLU A 58 -0.71 -13.11 -4.14
N LEU A 59 0.11 -12.66 -3.21
CA LEU A 59 1.44 -12.09 -3.49
C LEU A 59 2.57 -13.12 -3.44
N ARG A 60 2.26 -14.42 -3.30
CA ARG A 60 3.24 -15.50 -3.10
C ARG A 60 4.37 -15.48 -4.11
N ASP A 61 4.04 -15.45 -5.39
CA ASP A 61 5.05 -15.50 -6.47
C ASP A 61 6.03 -14.32 -6.37
N THR A 62 5.51 -13.13 -6.08
CA THR A 62 6.34 -11.92 -5.89
C THR A 62 7.20 -12.00 -4.64
N ILE A 63 6.67 -12.56 -3.55
CA ILE A 63 7.39 -12.75 -2.29
C ILE A 63 8.56 -13.73 -2.50
N GLU A 64 8.29 -14.85 -3.18
CA GLU A 64 9.29 -15.88 -3.48
C GLU A 64 10.36 -15.35 -4.45
N GLU A 65 9.97 -14.71 -5.54
CA GLU A 65 10.88 -14.11 -6.53
C GLU A 65 11.86 -13.13 -5.88
N LYS A 66 11.37 -12.29 -4.95
CA LYS A 66 12.19 -11.30 -4.25
C LYS A 66 12.92 -11.84 -3.04
N GLY A 67 12.68 -13.09 -2.65
CA GLY A 67 13.22 -13.69 -1.44
C GLY A 67 12.83 -12.88 -0.19
N ALA A 68 11.60 -12.35 -0.18
CA ALA A 68 11.12 -11.50 0.90
C ALA A 68 10.78 -12.31 2.16
N THR A 69 10.99 -11.70 3.33
CA THR A 69 10.58 -12.26 4.62
C THR A 69 9.40 -11.44 5.15
N LEU A 70 8.34 -12.14 5.57
CA LEU A 70 7.19 -11.53 6.23
C LEU A 70 7.06 -12.07 7.66
N HIS A 71 7.03 -11.16 8.62
CA HIS A 71 6.80 -11.43 10.04
C HIS A 71 5.48 -10.80 10.46
N ALA A 72 4.51 -11.60 10.88
CA ALA A 72 3.25 -11.09 11.40
C ALA A 72 3.06 -11.52 12.85
N GLY A 73 2.75 -10.57 13.70
CA GLY A 73 2.19 -10.81 15.03
C GLY A 73 0.70 -11.16 14.93
N GLY A 74 0.09 -11.63 16.01
CA GLY A 74 -1.36 -11.84 16.06
C GLY A 74 -2.11 -10.53 15.82
N LEU A 75 -2.94 -10.50 14.78
CA LEU A 75 -3.79 -9.36 14.45
C LEU A 75 -5.18 -9.52 15.10
N PRO A 76 -5.87 -8.43 15.47
CA PRO A 76 -7.19 -8.50 16.08
C PRO A 76 -8.28 -8.83 15.05
N SER A 77 -9.45 -9.27 15.57
CA SER A 77 -10.69 -9.22 14.81
C SER A 77 -11.33 -7.85 14.97
N LEU A 78 -11.77 -7.24 13.87
CA LEU A 78 -12.38 -5.90 13.85
C LEU A 78 -13.66 -5.90 13.02
N GLU A 79 -14.57 -5.00 13.33
CA GLU A 79 -15.74 -4.73 12.50
C GLU A 79 -15.31 -3.83 11.32
N ILE A 80 -15.20 -4.43 10.15
CA ILE A 80 -14.61 -3.79 8.96
C ILE A 80 -15.38 -4.16 7.69
N ILE A 81 -15.05 -3.51 6.59
CA ILE A 81 -15.45 -3.90 5.24
C ILE A 81 -14.34 -4.78 4.65
N PRO A 82 -14.50 -6.14 4.61
CA PRO A 82 -13.39 -7.06 4.36
C PRO A 82 -12.65 -6.80 3.03
N PHE A 83 -13.39 -6.55 1.96
CA PHE A 83 -12.81 -6.26 0.64
C PHE A 83 -11.92 -5.00 0.67
N GLN A 84 -12.33 -3.96 1.37
CA GLN A 84 -11.55 -2.72 1.47
C GLN A 84 -10.26 -2.94 2.26
N VAL A 85 -10.32 -3.66 3.38
CA VAL A 85 -9.12 -3.95 4.19
C VAL A 85 -8.18 -4.91 3.46
N HIS A 86 -8.71 -5.87 2.68
CA HIS A 86 -7.90 -6.69 1.79
C HIS A 86 -7.13 -5.83 0.78
N GLN A 87 -7.81 -4.90 0.08
CA GLN A 87 -7.18 -3.97 -0.86
C GLN A 87 -6.13 -3.08 -0.20
N LEU A 88 -6.39 -2.64 1.02
CA LEU A 88 -5.45 -1.83 1.81
C LEU A 88 -4.18 -2.61 2.14
N PHE A 89 -4.30 -3.88 2.58
CA PHE A 89 -3.16 -4.75 2.87
C PHE A 89 -2.34 -5.06 1.62
N ILE A 90 -3.00 -5.37 0.48
CA ILE A 90 -2.32 -5.54 -0.82
C ILE A 90 -1.50 -4.31 -1.17
N ASN A 91 -2.08 -3.11 -1.07
CA ASN A 91 -1.38 -1.88 -1.43
C ASN A 91 -0.14 -1.64 -0.56
N LEU A 92 -0.22 -1.88 0.75
CA LEU A 92 0.91 -1.68 1.66
C LEU A 92 2.00 -2.72 1.46
N ILE A 93 1.65 -4.01 1.37
CA ILE A 93 2.63 -5.10 1.19
C ILE A 93 3.27 -5.01 -0.19
N SER A 94 2.50 -4.76 -1.26
CA SER A 94 3.05 -4.56 -2.60
C SER A 94 4.02 -3.38 -2.66
N ASN A 95 3.72 -2.28 -1.95
CA ASN A 95 4.65 -1.15 -1.85
C ASN A 95 5.93 -1.55 -1.13
N ALA A 96 5.87 -2.27 -0.02
CA ALA A 96 7.03 -2.77 0.71
C ALA A 96 7.90 -3.71 -0.15
N LEU A 97 7.27 -4.59 -0.94
CA LEU A 97 7.96 -5.46 -1.89
C LEU A 97 8.58 -4.69 -3.06
N LYS A 98 7.99 -3.58 -3.47
CA LYS A 98 8.40 -2.80 -4.64
C LYS A 98 9.53 -1.82 -4.35
N PHE A 99 9.44 -1.06 -3.26
CA PHE A 99 10.37 0.02 -2.91
C PHE A 99 11.56 -0.48 -2.10
N VAL A 100 12.27 -1.44 -2.62
CA VAL A 100 13.42 -2.10 -1.98
C VAL A 100 14.72 -1.48 -2.47
N LYS A 101 15.76 -1.49 -1.64
CA LYS A 101 17.12 -1.12 -2.03
C LYS A 101 17.71 -2.18 -2.96
N ALA A 102 18.64 -1.77 -3.81
CA ALA A 102 19.43 -2.71 -4.59
C ALA A 102 20.14 -3.71 -3.64
N ASP A 103 20.19 -4.97 -4.04
CA ASP A 103 20.86 -6.06 -3.30
C ASP A 103 20.36 -6.30 -1.87
N THR A 104 19.15 -5.82 -1.53
CA THR A 104 18.52 -6.05 -0.23
C THR A 104 17.27 -6.90 -0.41
N ARG A 105 17.14 -7.94 0.42
CA ARG A 105 15.88 -8.71 0.48
C ARG A 105 14.84 -7.90 1.26
N PRO A 106 13.59 -7.84 0.78
CA PRO A 106 12.52 -7.21 1.53
C PRO A 106 12.32 -7.93 2.87
N ASP A 107 12.25 -7.14 3.94
CA ASP A 107 11.88 -7.61 5.27
C ASP A 107 10.70 -6.77 5.75
N ILE A 108 9.55 -7.43 5.93
CA ILE A 108 8.29 -6.77 6.25
C ILE A 108 7.79 -7.31 7.58
N SER A 109 7.55 -6.43 8.55
CA SER A 109 6.96 -6.80 9.81
C SER A 109 5.60 -6.12 10.02
N ILE A 110 4.60 -6.90 10.44
CA ILE A 110 3.24 -6.44 10.69
C ILE A 110 2.91 -6.72 12.15
N THR A 111 2.60 -5.65 12.90
CA THR A 111 2.32 -5.74 14.33
C THR A 111 1.03 -5.01 14.68
N ALA A 112 0.36 -5.46 15.74
CA ALA A 112 -0.84 -4.81 16.25
C ALA A 112 -0.64 -4.41 17.72
N SER A 113 -1.21 -3.26 18.09
CA SER A 113 -1.26 -2.77 19.47
C SER A 113 -2.52 -1.92 19.68
N ILE A 114 -2.84 -1.63 20.94
CA ILE A 114 -3.87 -0.63 21.27
C ILE A 114 -3.15 0.61 21.76
N VAL A 115 -3.54 1.76 21.25
CA VAL A 115 -2.96 3.06 21.59
C VAL A 115 -4.06 4.07 21.94
N GLU A 116 -3.75 5.01 22.81
CA GLU A 116 -4.62 6.16 23.09
C GLU A 116 -4.44 7.22 22.00
N ALA A 117 -5.51 7.94 21.66
CA ALA A 117 -5.48 9.02 20.67
C ALA A 117 -4.39 10.08 20.97
N ALA A 118 -4.13 10.36 22.23
CA ALA A 118 -3.10 11.30 22.66
C ALA A 118 -1.67 10.88 22.26
N ALA A 119 -1.44 9.59 22.02
CA ALA A 119 -0.16 9.07 21.53
C ALA A 119 0.00 9.19 20.00
N ILE A 120 -1.10 9.52 19.30
CA ILE A 120 -1.13 9.67 17.86
C ILE A 120 -1.03 11.18 17.56
N HIS A 121 0.13 11.61 17.07
CA HIS A 121 0.40 13.04 16.80
C HIS A 121 -0.37 13.50 15.54
N SER A 122 -1.70 13.59 15.62
CA SER A 122 -2.55 14.05 14.53
C SER A 122 -3.77 14.78 15.06
N GLU A 123 -3.99 16.00 14.61
CA GLU A 123 -5.16 16.82 14.95
C GLU A 123 -6.50 16.25 14.39
N LYS A 124 -6.42 15.25 13.51
CA LYS A 124 -7.56 14.65 12.80
C LYS A 124 -8.19 13.47 13.54
N ILE A 125 -7.63 13.07 14.69
CA ILE A 125 -8.04 11.87 15.41
C ILE A 125 -8.93 12.26 16.58
N ALA A 126 -10.14 11.66 16.66
CA ALA A 126 -11.04 11.83 17.79
C ALA A 126 -10.44 11.22 19.07
N ALA A 127 -10.81 11.77 20.24
CA ALA A 127 -10.41 11.17 21.52
C ALA A 127 -10.91 9.73 21.63
N GLY A 128 -10.09 8.83 22.18
CA GLY A 128 -10.42 7.41 22.34
C GLY A 128 -9.22 6.50 22.14
N ARG A 129 -9.50 5.20 22.12
CA ARG A 129 -8.50 4.17 21.86
C ARG A 129 -8.60 3.69 20.42
N TYR A 130 -7.47 3.25 19.89
CA TYR A 130 -7.34 2.77 18.52
C TYR A 130 -6.56 1.46 18.47
N HIS A 131 -6.99 0.53 17.64
CA HIS A 131 -6.14 -0.56 17.17
C HIS A 131 -5.15 0.02 16.16
N ALA A 132 -3.87 0.02 16.52
CA ALA A 132 -2.78 0.45 15.65
C ALA A 132 -2.15 -0.78 15.00
N ILE A 133 -2.26 -0.88 13.67
CA ILE A 133 -1.65 -1.96 12.88
C ILE A 133 -0.53 -1.35 12.06
N ALA A 134 0.71 -1.69 12.39
CA ALA A 134 1.91 -1.14 11.80
C ALA A 134 2.52 -2.11 10.79
N PHE A 135 2.73 -1.61 9.56
CA PHE A 135 3.45 -2.27 8.48
C PHE A 135 4.81 -1.59 8.36
N ARG A 136 5.87 -2.29 8.75
CA ARG A 136 7.25 -1.81 8.67
C ARG A 136 7.97 -2.53 7.56
N ASP A 137 8.71 -1.80 6.74
CA ASP A 137 9.62 -2.31 5.73
C ASP A 137 11.05 -1.80 5.91
N ASN A 138 12.03 -2.51 5.34
CA ASN A 138 13.44 -2.13 5.27
C ASN A 138 13.81 -1.52 3.92
N GLY A 139 12.85 -0.94 3.22
CA GLY A 139 12.98 -0.40 1.87
C GLY A 139 13.84 0.87 1.76
N ILE A 140 13.68 1.59 0.66
CA ILE A 140 14.43 2.82 0.39
C ILE A 140 14.03 3.99 1.29
N GLY A 141 12.86 3.93 1.94
CA GLY A 141 12.31 5.03 2.70
C GLY A 141 12.05 6.29 1.85
N PHE A 142 11.69 7.37 2.53
CA PHE A 142 11.48 8.69 1.93
C PHE A 142 11.71 9.78 2.98
N GLU A 143 11.92 11.02 2.52
CA GLU A 143 12.15 12.17 3.39
C GLU A 143 10.88 12.52 4.19
N ALA A 144 11.04 12.92 5.45
CA ALA A 144 9.93 13.22 6.36
C ALA A 144 8.96 14.29 5.84
N GLU A 145 9.43 15.22 5.02
CA GLU A 145 8.59 16.26 4.40
C GLU A 145 7.46 15.70 3.53
N TYR A 146 7.58 14.46 3.04
CA TYR A 146 6.58 13.80 2.21
C TYR A 146 5.55 12.99 2.99
N GLU A 147 5.70 12.81 4.32
CA GLU A 147 4.82 11.95 5.15
C GLU A 147 3.33 12.27 5.01
N SER A 148 2.97 13.55 4.83
CA SER A 148 1.58 13.95 4.62
C SER A 148 1.14 13.89 3.16
N ARG A 149 2.06 14.09 2.20
CA ARG A 149 1.76 14.22 0.78
C ARG A 149 1.72 12.90 0.02
N ILE A 150 2.34 11.83 0.55
CA ILE A 150 2.35 10.52 -0.10
C ILE A 150 0.96 9.91 -0.25
N PHE A 151 -0.04 10.42 0.47
CA PHE A 151 -1.44 10.00 0.39
C PHE A 151 -2.27 10.81 -0.61
N ASP A 152 -1.66 11.80 -1.30
CA ASP A 152 -2.34 12.56 -2.34
C ASP A 152 -2.42 11.75 -3.64
N ILE A 153 -3.51 11.94 -4.39
CA ILE A 153 -3.74 11.24 -5.66
C ILE A 153 -2.64 11.63 -6.66
N PHE A 154 -2.08 10.63 -7.37
CA PHE A 154 -0.98 10.78 -8.33
C PHE A 154 0.35 11.23 -7.72
N GLN A 155 0.48 11.25 -6.40
CA GLN A 155 1.76 11.59 -5.76
C GLN A 155 2.76 10.44 -5.96
N ARG A 156 3.96 10.79 -6.43
CA ARG A 156 5.08 9.88 -6.63
C ARG A 156 6.36 10.57 -6.20
N LEU A 157 7.19 9.85 -5.45
CA LEU A 157 8.48 10.34 -4.97
C LEU A 157 9.65 9.86 -5.86
N HIS A 158 9.42 8.80 -6.66
CA HIS A 158 10.45 8.19 -7.50
C HIS A 158 10.00 8.13 -8.97
N PRO A 159 10.96 8.24 -9.92
CA PRO A 159 10.67 8.15 -11.34
C PRO A 159 10.03 6.81 -11.75
N ALA A 160 9.12 6.86 -12.75
CA ALA A 160 8.35 5.70 -13.20
C ALA A 160 9.19 4.56 -13.76
N HIS A 161 10.35 4.88 -14.36
CA HIS A 161 11.24 3.89 -14.93
C HIS A 161 11.97 3.05 -13.88
N LYS A 162 12.12 3.56 -12.65
CA LYS A 162 12.77 2.84 -11.55
C LYS A 162 11.78 2.05 -10.71
N TYR A 163 10.60 2.64 -10.44
CA TYR A 163 9.55 2.00 -9.65
C TYR A 163 8.20 2.21 -10.37
N PRO A 164 7.67 1.19 -11.07
CA PRO A 164 6.41 1.30 -11.80
C PRO A 164 5.23 1.54 -10.84
N GLY A 165 4.17 2.22 -11.30
CA GLY A 165 2.95 2.46 -10.53
C GLY A 165 2.30 3.79 -10.87
N THR A 166 1.07 3.96 -10.43
CA THR A 166 0.18 5.08 -10.77
C THR A 166 0.25 6.24 -9.76
N GLY A 167 0.64 5.98 -8.51
CA GLY A 167 0.58 6.94 -7.41
C GLY A 167 -0.81 7.07 -6.77
N ILE A 168 -1.70 6.09 -6.98
CA ILE A 168 -3.07 6.11 -6.42
C ILE A 168 -3.19 5.16 -5.22
N GLY A 169 -2.36 4.13 -5.11
CA GLY A 169 -2.49 3.09 -4.09
C GLY A 169 -2.55 3.61 -2.64
N LEU A 170 -1.69 4.55 -2.25
CA LEU A 170 -1.74 5.15 -0.91
C LEU A 170 -2.94 6.08 -0.71
N ALA A 171 -3.42 6.74 -1.76
CA ALA A 171 -4.66 7.51 -1.71
C ALA A 171 -5.89 6.60 -1.50
N ILE A 172 -5.90 5.40 -2.10
CA ILE A 172 -6.90 4.36 -1.82
C ILE A 172 -6.82 3.93 -0.36
N CYS A 173 -5.62 3.69 0.19
CA CYS A 173 -5.44 3.34 1.60
C CYS A 173 -6.06 4.40 2.52
N LYS A 174 -5.78 5.67 2.27
CA LYS A 174 -6.36 6.78 3.04
C LYS A 174 -7.89 6.79 2.95
N LYS A 175 -8.45 6.63 1.75
CA LYS A 175 -9.90 6.59 1.52
C LYS A 175 -10.58 5.42 2.25
N ILE A 176 -9.95 4.26 2.26
CA ILE A 176 -10.42 3.08 2.99
C ILE A 176 -10.44 3.37 4.50
N MET A 177 -9.36 3.94 5.05
CA MET A 177 -9.32 4.29 6.47
C MET A 177 -10.37 5.33 6.85
N GLU A 178 -10.61 6.35 6.02
CA GLU A 178 -11.70 7.31 6.20
C GLU A 178 -13.07 6.62 6.25
N ASN A 179 -13.31 5.61 5.40
CA ASN A 179 -14.56 4.83 5.41
C ASN A 179 -14.78 4.07 6.73
N HIS A 180 -13.69 3.66 7.38
CA HIS A 180 -13.67 2.97 8.67
C HIS A 180 -13.56 3.95 9.86
N GLN A 181 -13.76 5.25 9.64
CA GLN A 181 -13.59 6.30 10.66
C GLN A 181 -12.22 6.27 11.33
N GLY A 182 -11.26 5.67 10.63
CA GLY A 182 -9.89 5.50 11.05
C GLY A 182 -8.95 6.49 10.38
N PHE A 183 -7.66 6.29 10.61
CA PHE A 183 -6.60 7.12 10.09
C PHE A 183 -5.42 6.26 9.61
N ILE A 184 -4.69 6.72 8.60
CA ILE A 184 -3.41 6.15 8.19
C ILE A 184 -2.31 7.19 8.38
N GLY A 185 -1.24 6.81 9.06
CA GLY A 185 -0.02 7.59 9.20
C GLY A 185 1.16 6.88 8.57
N ALA A 186 2.18 7.65 8.21
CA ALA A 186 3.45 7.11 7.75
C ALA A 186 4.59 7.81 8.47
N LYS A 187 5.64 7.06 8.79
CA LYS A 187 6.95 7.56 9.22
C LYS A 187 8.02 6.88 8.40
N SER A 188 9.01 7.62 7.97
CA SER A 188 10.07 7.07 7.16
C SER A 188 11.39 7.79 7.38
N VAL A 189 12.47 7.05 7.17
CA VAL A 189 13.83 7.58 7.11
C VAL A 189 14.43 7.15 5.77
N PHE A 190 14.84 8.13 4.97
CA PHE A 190 15.46 7.83 3.68
C PHE A 190 16.68 6.91 3.85
N GLY A 191 16.70 5.82 3.12
CA GLY A 191 17.74 4.80 3.20
C GLY A 191 17.54 3.76 4.31
N GLU A 192 16.54 3.86 5.18
CA GLU A 192 16.31 2.89 6.28
C GLU A 192 15.02 2.08 6.14
N GLY A 193 13.98 2.67 5.50
CA GLY A 193 12.69 2.05 5.31
C GLY A 193 11.54 2.90 5.79
N SER A 194 10.34 2.32 5.86
CA SER A 194 9.11 3.03 6.21
C SER A 194 8.27 2.25 7.22
N VAL A 195 7.41 2.96 7.92
CA VAL A 195 6.36 2.40 8.77
C VAL A 195 5.05 3.07 8.42
N PHE A 196 4.11 2.30 7.90
CA PHE A 196 2.73 2.73 7.70
C PHE A 196 1.89 2.19 8.84
N THR A 197 1.14 3.05 9.52
CA THR A 197 0.30 2.64 10.65
C THR A 197 -1.16 2.97 10.38
N LEU A 198 -2.00 1.96 10.49
CA LEU A 198 -3.46 2.04 10.37
C LEU A 198 -4.05 2.15 11.76
N TYR A 199 -4.90 3.13 11.98
CA TYR A 199 -5.57 3.35 13.26
C TYR A 199 -7.08 3.14 13.11
N PHE A 200 -7.59 2.00 13.58
CA PHE A 200 -9.02 1.71 13.63
C PHE A 200 -9.56 2.07 15.02
N PRO A 201 -10.68 2.81 15.11
CA PRO A 201 -11.26 3.11 16.41
C PRO A 201 -11.63 1.81 17.17
N VAL A 202 -11.39 1.81 18.48
CA VAL A 202 -11.92 0.75 19.35
C VAL A 202 -13.37 1.13 19.69
N ALA A 203 -14.30 0.24 19.38
CA ALA A 203 -15.72 0.41 19.68
C ALA A 203 -15.99 0.45 21.18
#